data_a677d0e3372220d736d02db958c757df
#
_entry.id   a677d0e3372220d736d02db958c757df
#
_cell.length_a   1.000
_cell.length_b   1.000
_cell.length_c   1.000
_cell.angle_alpha   90.00
_cell.angle_beta   90.00
_cell.angle_gamma   90.00
#
_symmetry.space_group_name_H-M   'P 1'
#
loop_
_entity.id
_entity.type
_entity.pdbx_description
1 polymer ?
#
loop_
_entity_poly.entity_id
_entity_poly.type
_entity_poly.pdbx_seq_one_letter_code
_entity_poly.pdbx_strand_id
1 'polypeptide(L)'
;MPPVAQQIVIDLLRRIADAHYAPGDPIPSVGQLSTMYDAPLAVVHEARRRLIAEGVLALRPGVGTVVAVPDAGDDAEEQMVRARERLDAQIAFLRRALEDPDAGVRWDPDAGR
;
A
#
# COMPACT_ATOMS: atom_id res chain seq x y z
N MET A 1 -12.58 3.31 -3.86
CA MET A 1 -11.86 3.08 -2.59
C MET A 1 -11.98 4.31 -1.73
N PRO A 2 -12.28 4.17 -0.43
CA PRO A 2 -12.37 5.33 0.45
C PRO A 2 -11.07 6.13 0.48
N PRO A 3 -11.16 7.46 0.61
CA PRO A 3 -9.95 8.30 0.64
C PRO A 3 -8.98 7.96 1.77
N VAL A 4 -9.50 7.54 2.93
CA VAL A 4 -8.63 7.14 4.05
C VAL A 4 -7.87 5.86 3.68
N ALA A 5 -8.53 4.90 3.05
CA ALA A 5 -7.87 3.69 2.57
C ALA A 5 -6.78 4.04 1.56
N GLN A 6 -7.04 4.99 0.70
CA GLN A 6 -6.06 5.47 -0.28
C GLN A 6 -4.83 6.06 0.40
N GLN A 7 -5.03 6.84 1.46
CA GLN A 7 -3.92 7.41 2.23
C GLN A 7 -3.09 6.33 2.91
N ILE A 8 -3.74 5.30 3.43
CA ILE A 8 -3.04 4.16 4.02
C ILE A 8 -2.21 3.45 2.96
N VAL A 9 -2.77 3.22 1.79
CA VAL A 9 -2.05 2.60 0.67
C VAL A 9 -0.81 3.41 0.32
N ILE A 10 -0.96 4.72 0.18
CA ILE A 10 0.16 5.61 -0.16
C ILE A 10 1.24 5.55 0.91
N ASP A 11 0.85 5.63 2.17
CA ASP A 11 1.81 5.65 3.27
C ASP A 11 2.57 4.32 3.37
N LEU A 12 1.87 3.20 3.24
CA LEU A 12 2.52 1.89 3.28
C LEU A 12 3.45 1.70 2.09
N LEU A 13 3.02 2.11 0.89
CA LEU A 13 3.88 2.04 -0.29
C LEU A 13 5.15 2.87 -0.09
N ARG A 14 5.01 4.05 0.48
CA ARG A 14 6.16 4.92 0.74
C ARG A 14 7.10 4.28 1.74
N ARG A 15 6.59 3.69 2.80
CA ARG A 15 7.41 3.02 3.81
C ARG A 15 8.14 1.81 3.22
N ILE A 16 7.49 1.07 2.34
CA ILE A 16 8.13 -0.05 1.65
C ILE A 16 9.22 0.47 0.71
N ALA A 17 8.93 1.53 -0.04
CA ALA A 17 9.91 2.15 -0.94
C ALA A 17 11.12 2.69 -0.18
N ASP A 18 10.90 3.20 1.04
CA ASP A 18 11.97 3.73 1.88
C ASP A 18 12.65 2.63 2.72
N ALA A 19 12.32 1.38 2.46
CA ALA A 19 12.89 0.22 3.13
C ALA A 19 12.61 0.15 4.64
N HIS A 20 11.53 0.77 5.10
CA HIS A 20 11.08 0.55 6.47
C HIS A 20 10.58 -0.88 6.65
N TYR A 21 10.07 -1.49 5.59
CA TYR A 21 9.71 -2.89 5.55
C TYR A 21 10.40 -3.52 4.35
N ALA A 22 11.26 -4.48 4.59
CA ALA A 22 11.97 -5.18 3.52
C ALA A 22 11.11 -6.34 2.99
N PRO A 23 11.42 -6.87 1.80
CA PRO A 23 10.72 -8.06 1.31
C PRO A 23 10.76 -9.19 2.32
N GLY A 24 9.60 -9.77 2.58
CA GLY A 24 9.44 -10.83 3.57
C GLY A 24 9.18 -10.36 4.98
N ASP A 25 9.36 -9.09 5.27
CA ASP A 25 9.09 -8.55 6.59
C ASP A 25 7.59 -8.46 6.86
N PRO A 26 7.15 -8.76 8.08
CA PRO A 26 5.76 -8.55 8.44
C PRO A 26 5.45 -7.06 8.56
N ILE A 27 4.27 -6.67 8.13
CA ILE A 27 3.76 -5.32 8.39
C ILE A 27 2.90 -5.37 9.66
N PRO A 28 2.58 -4.21 10.26
CA PRO A 28 1.71 -4.20 11.42
C PRO A 28 0.37 -4.87 11.12
N SER A 29 -0.23 -5.45 12.15
CA SER A 29 -1.53 -6.10 12.02
C SER A 29 -2.62 -5.09 11.68
N VAL A 30 -3.77 -5.61 11.21
CA VAL A 30 -4.91 -4.76 10.90
C VAL A 30 -5.31 -3.92 12.11
N GLY A 31 -5.30 -4.50 13.31
CA GLY A 31 -5.60 -3.76 14.52
C GLY A 31 -4.58 -2.66 14.81
N GLN A 32 -3.31 -2.96 14.62
CA GLN A 32 -2.26 -1.97 14.79
C GLN A 32 -2.37 -0.85 13.77
N LEU A 33 -2.63 -1.19 12.52
CA LEU A 33 -2.82 -0.20 11.47
C LEU A 33 -4.04 0.67 11.74
N SER A 34 -5.11 0.08 12.22
CA SER A 34 -6.31 0.82 12.59
C SER A 34 -5.98 1.89 13.65
N THR A 35 -5.17 1.54 14.63
CA THR A 35 -4.74 2.49 15.66
C THR A 35 -3.79 3.53 15.08
N MET A 36 -2.82 3.12 14.27
CA MET A 36 -1.83 4.03 13.69
C MET A 36 -2.46 5.11 12.83
N TYR A 37 -3.46 4.74 12.05
CA TYR A 37 -4.10 5.67 11.11
C TYR A 37 -5.41 6.22 11.61
N ASP A 38 -5.82 5.85 12.81
CA ASP A 38 -7.11 6.26 13.36
C ASP A 38 -8.23 5.99 12.35
N ALA A 39 -8.26 4.77 11.84
CA ALA A 39 -9.18 4.37 10.78
C ALA A 39 -9.95 3.11 11.18
N PRO A 40 -11.21 2.98 10.74
CA PRO A 40 -11.98 1.76 10.99
C PRO A 40 -11.29 0.52 10.41
N LEU A 41 -11.49 -0.63 11.04
CA LEU A 41 -10.91 -1.88 10.55
C LEU A 41 -11.29 -2.18 9.10
N ALA A 42 -12.51 -1.87 8.71
CA ALA A 42 -12.97 -2.10 7.34
C ALA A 42 -12.14 -1.32 6.33
N VAL A 43 -11.75 -0.10 6.68
CA VAL A 43 -10.93 0.74 5.82
C VAL A 43 -9.51 0.17 5.70
N VAL A 44 -8.96 -0.29 6.82
CA VAL A 44 -7.63 -0.90 6.83
C VAL A 44 -7.64 -2.20 6.01
N HIS A 45 -8.67 -3.01 6.15
CA HIS A 45 -8.83 -4.22 5.35
C HIS A 45 -8.88 -3.90 3.85
N GLU A 46 -9.56 -2.84 3.48
CA GLU A 46 -9.65 -2.42 2.09
C GLU A 46 -8.28 -2.03 1.54
N ALA A 47 -7.53 -1.23 2.29
CA ALA A 47 -6.19 -0.84 1.91
C ALA A 47 -5.27 -2.05 1.75
N ARG A 48 -5.34 -2.98 2.71
CA ARG A 48 -4.53 -4.19 2.67
C ARG A 48 -4.87 -5.05 1.46
N ARG A 49 -6.17 -5.25 1.19
CA ARG A 49 -6.60 -6.02 0.02
C ARG A 49 -6.09 -5.40 -1.27
N ARG A 50 -6.11 -4.10 -1.35
CA ARG A 50 -5.60 -3.40 -2.53
C ARG A 50 -4.13 -3.70 -2.73
N LEU A 51 -3.33 -3.62 -1.67
CA LEU A 51 -1.90 -3.89 -1.76
C LEU A 51 -1.61 -5.35 -2.07
N ILE A 52 -2.41 -6.28 -1.56
CA ILE A 52 -2.27 -7.70 -1.92
C ILE A 52 -2.60 -7.90 -3.39
N ALA A 53 -3.67 -7.28 -3.87
CA ALA A 53 -4.08 -7.40 -5.28
C ALA A 53 -3.02 -6.84 -6.22
N GLU A 54 -2.30 -5.82 -5.78
CA GLU A 54 -1.22 -5.21 -6.58
C GLU A 54 0.09 -5.99 -6.47
N GLY A 55 0.14 -7.04 -5.66
CA GLY A 55 1.34 -7.85 -5.51
C GLY A 55 2.39 -7.23 -4.60
N VAL A 56 2.02 -6.22 -3.83
CA VAL A 56 2.93 -5.54 -2.91
C VAL A 56 3.03 -6.28 -1.58
N LEU A 57 1.91 -6.80 -1.12
CA LEU A 57 1.82 -7.57 0.12
C LEU A 57 1.36 -8.99 -0.19
N ALA A 58 1.66 -9.90 0.71
CA ALA A 58 1.23 -11.29 0.62
C ALA A 58 0.83 -11.79 2.00
N LEU A 59 -0.08 -12.75 2.01
CA LEU A 59 -0.45 -13.44 3.26
C LEU A 59 0.47 -14.65 3.43
N ARG A 60 1.07 -14.76 4.60
CA ARG A 60 1.92 -15.90 4.91
C ARG A 60 1.34 -16.61 6.13
N PRO A 61 0.95 -17.90 6.00
CA PRO A 61 0.40 -18.64 7.12
C PRO A 61 1.33 -18.63 8.32
N GLY A 62 0.77 -18.40 9.50
CA GLY A 62 1.54 -18.38 10.74
C GLY A 62 2.29 -17.09 11.01
N VAL A 63 2.37 -16.20 10.04
CA VAL A 63 3.09 -14.93 10.19
C VAL A 63 2.13 -13.74 10.06
N GLY A 64 1.25 -13.78 9.07
CA GLY A 64 0.31 -12.70 8.78
C GLY A 64 0.63 -12.06 7.44
N THR A 65 0.40 -10.77 7.34
CA THR A 65 0.66 -10.03 6.12
C THR A 65 2.11 -9.56 6.10
N VAL A 66 2.79 -9.87 5.01
CA VAL A 66 4.22 -9.54 4.84
C VAL A 66 4.39 -8.80 3.52
N VAL A 67 5.53 -8.11 3.39
CA VAL A 67 5.92 -7.55 2.10
C VAL A 67 6.21 -8.71 1.15
N ALA A 68 5.62 -8.66 -0.04
CA ALA A 68 5.78 -9.75 -1.01
C ALA A 68 7.25 -9.94 -1.37
N VAL A 69 7.65 -11.20 -1.47
CA VAL A 69 9.00 -11.57 -1.86
C VAL A 69 8.93 -12.05 -3.30
N PRO A 70 9.78 -11.55 -4.20
CA PRO A 70 9.84 -12.09 -5.55
C PRO A 70 10.17 -13.58 -5.51
N ASP A 71 9.60 -14.35 -6.43
CA ASP A 71 9.90 -15.76 -6.51
C ASP A 71 11.40 -15.97 -6.66
N ALA A 72 11.94 -16.89 -5.86
CA ALA A 72 13.34 -17.21 -5.94
C ALA A 72 13.63 -17.84 -7.32
N GLY A 73 14.54 -17.23 -8.05
CA GLY A 73 14.91 -17.69 -9.37
C GLY A 73 15.95 -16.78 -9.96
N ASP A 74 16.33 -17.08 -11.17
CA ASP A 74 17.36 -16.31 -11.88
C ASP A 74 16.89 -14.88 -12.14
N ASP A 75 15.59 -14.66 -12.10
CA ASP A 75 14.98 -13.37 -12.38
C ASP A 75 14.61 -12.58 -11.15
N ALA A 76 15.04 -13.01 -9.97
CA ALA A 76 14.63 -12.38 -8.72
C ALA A 76 15.01 -10.89 -8.69
N GLU A 77 16.20 -10.57 -9.15
CA GLU A 77 16.68 -9.20 -9.22
C GLU A 77 15.83 -8.35 -10.16
N GLU A 78 15.53 -8.90 -11.32
CA GLU A 78 14.69 -8.24 -12.31
C GLU A 78 13.27 -8.04 -11.78
N GLN A 79 12.74 -9.04 -11.09
CA GLN A 79 11.43 -8.93 -10.48
C GLN A 79 11.40 -7.86 -9.39
N MET A 80 12.45 -7.74 -8.62
CA MET A 80 12.56 -6.70 -7.61
C MET A 80 12.58 -5.31 -8.24
N VAL A 81 13.31 -5.15 -9.33
CA VAL A 81 13.36 -3.88 -10.05
C VAL A 81 11.98 -3.52 -10.58
N ARG A 82 11.29 -4.47 -11.19
CA ARG A 82 9.95 -4.25 -11.71
C ARG A 82 8.95 -3.92 -10.62
N ALA A 83 9.04 -4.62 -9.48
CA ALA A 83 8.17 -4.36 -8.36
C ALA A 83 8.40 -2.94 -7.82
N ARG A 84 9.66 -2.53 -7.73
CA ARG A 84 10.00 -1.20 -7.27
C ARG A 84 9.49 -0.12 -8.23
N GLU A 85 9.66 -0.34 -9.53
CA GLU A 85 9.15 0.58 -10.54
C GLU A 85 7.63 0.71 -10.45
N ARG A 86 6.95 -0.39 -10.23
CA ARG A 86 5.50 -0.39 -10.05
C ARG A 86 5.08 0.40 -8.82
N LEU A 87 5.80 0.21 -7.71
CA LEU A 87 5.54 0.94 -6.48
C LEU A 87 5.75 2.43 -6.68
N ASP A 88 6.86 2.80 -7.30
CA ASP A 88 7.18 4.20 -7.56
C ASP A 88 6.12 4.85 -8.45
N ALA A 89 5.70 4.15 -9.49
CA ALA A 89 4.67 4.64 -10.39
C ALA A 89 3.34 4.81 -9.68
N GLN A 90 2.98 3.86 -8.81
CA GLN A 90 1.74 3.95 -8.07
C GLN A 90 1.76 5.08 -7.05
N ILE A 91 2.87 5.25 -6.36
CA ILE A 91 3.03 6.37 -5.43
C ILE A 91 2.89 7.70 -6.17
N ALA A 92 3.54 7.83 -7.31
CA ALA A 92 3.47 9.05 -8.11
C ALA A 92 2.05 9.33 -8.58
N PHE A 93 1.36 8.30 -9.06
CA PHE A 93 -0.02 8.43 -9.51
C PHE A 93 -0.95 8.85 -8.38
N LEU A 94 -0.86 8.17 -7.24
CA LEU A 94 -1.73 8.45 -6.11
C LEU A 94 -1.44 9.83 -5.51
N ARG A 95 -0.16 10.19 -5.44
CA ARG A 95 0.23 11.50 -4.94
C ARG A 95 -0.32 12.61 -5.83
N ARG A 96 -0.21 12.45 -7.13
CA ARG A 96 -0.74 13.44 -8.07
C ARG A 96 -2.26 13.57 -7.94
N ALA A 97 -2.95 12.45 -7.80
CA ALA A 97 -4.40 12.46 -7.66
C ALA A 97 -4.84 13.17 -6.38
N LEU A 98 -4.02 13.10 -5.32
CA LEU A 98 -4.35 13.76 -4.06
C LEU A 98 -3.97 15.24 -4.04
N GLU A 99 -2.89 15.62 -4.74
CA GLU A 99 -2.35 16.97 -4.68
C GLU A 99 -2.98 17.89 -5.71
N ASP A 100 -3.50 17.35 -6.80
CA ASP A 100 -4.09 18.15 -7.88
C ASP A 100 -5.62 18.14 -7.73
N PRO A 101 -6.22 19.26 -7.33
CA PRO A 101 -7.67 19.32 -7.16
C PRO A 101 -8.42 19.17 -8.48
N ASP A 102 -7.75 19.36 -9.61
CA ASP A 102 -8.36 19.26 -10.93
C ASP A 102 -8.06 17.93 -11.61
N ALA A 103 -7.49 16.98 -10.89
CA ALA A 103 -7.08 15.70 -11.45
C ALA A 103 -8.24 14.72 -11.65
N GLY A 104 -9.43 15.17 -11.78
CA GLY A 104 -10.59 14.33 -12.10
C GLY A 104 -11.18 13.65 -10.89
N VAL A 105 -10.51 12.69 -10.36
CA VAL A 105 -10.98 12.02 -9.13
C VAL A 105 -10.30 12.67 -7.95
N ARG A 106 -11.06 13.36 -7.17
CA ARG A 106 -10.54 13.95 -5.95
C ARG A 106 -11.55 13.71 -4.85
N TRP A 107 -11.04 13.65 -3.68
CA TRP A 107 -11.88 13.53 -2.52
C TRP A 107 -11.75 14.79 -1.69
N ASP A 108 -12.90 15.32 -1.31
CA ASP A 108 -12.98 16.48 -0.45
C ASP A 108 -13.90 16.11 0.71
N PRO A 109 -13.41 16.10 1.93
CA PRO A 109 -14.25 15.73 3.09
C PRO A 109 -15.42 16.68 3.27
N ASP A 110 -15.34 17.88 2.73
CA ASP A 110 -16.41 18.87 2.84
C ASP A 110 -17.38 18.82 1.68
N ALA A 111 -17.03 18.14 0.60
CA ALA A 111 -17.85 18.16 -0.62
C ALA A 111 -19.17 17.43 -0.46
N GLY A 112 -19.26 16.51 0.47
CA GLY A 112 -20.46 15.74 0.70
C GLY A 112 -21.40 16.34 1.74
N ARG A 113 -21.17 17.53 2.20
CA ARG A 113 -21.92 18.14 3.28
C ARG A 113 -22.87 19.19 2.82
#